data_70971a149b076a96ce519413c1fd0a24
#
_entry.id   70971a149b076a96ce519413c1fd0a24
#
_cell.length_a   1.000
_cell.length_b   1.000
_cell.length_c   1.000
_cell.angle_alpha   90.00
_cell.angle_beta   90.00
_cell.angle_gamma   90.00
#
_symmetry.space_group_name_H-M   'P 1'
#
loop_
_entity.id
_entity.type
_entity.pdbx_description
1 polymer ?
#
loop_
_entity_poly.entity_id
_entity_poly.type
_entity_poly.pdbx_seq_one_letter_code
_entity_poly.pdbx_strand_id
1 'polypeptide(L)'
;MNSILSILTAEEKAFIKEKGLSPSDFYDARGETQSVYHEKAKAMGCNFVVCMGRCGHRLKTRSGHCIMCNTAYISFQKRNSGKGKVYIAFSGKYTKVGLISGTSKELLEHREYQLNSEGGYGSRTGWQLVKSWNLEKNAGKVEDEAHRLLQKYKANKSYIYSGEKRDAQEIFECSIQEAIDAVKKAILFYQ
;
A
#
# COMPACT_ATOMS: atom_id res chain seq x y z
N MET A 1 -24.17 9.26 17.00
CA MET A 1 -23.65 8.71 15.72
C MET A 1 -24.30 7.36 15.50
N ASN A 2 -25.08 7.18 14.46
CA ASN A 2 -25.61 5.85 14.12
C ASN A 2 -24.43 4.94 13.80
N SER A 3 -24.32 3.83 14.49
CA SER A 3 -23.26 2.84 14.22
C SER A 3 -23.40 2.34 12.78
N ILE A 4 -22.31 2.29 12.02
CA ILE A 4 -22.28 1.67 10.68
C ILE A 4 -22.97 0.30 10.68
N LEU A 5 -22.82 -0.45 11.77
CA LEU A 5 -23.46 -1.76 11.94
C LEU A 5 -24.99 -1.73 11.80
N SER A 6 -25.66 -0.63 12.16
CA SER A 6 -27.14 -0.54 12.08
C SER A 6 -27.66 -0.44 10.65
N ILE A 7 -26.81 -0.02 9.70
CA ILE A 7 -27.20 0.17 8.30
C ILE A 7 -26.76 -0.99 7.39
N LEU A 8 -25.92 -1.91 7.89
CA LEU A 8 -25.41 -3.07 7.14
C LEU A 8 -26.40 -4.24 7.19
N THR A 9 -26.53 -4.94 6.08
CA THR A 9 -27.26 -6.22 6.01
C THR A 9 -26.49 -7.33 6.74
N ALA A 10 -27.13 -8.46 6.98
CA ALA A 10 -26.49 -9.63 7.59
C ALA A 10 -25.33 -10.14 6.71
N GLU A 11 -25.51 -10.18 5.39
CA GLU A 11 -24.48 -10.58 4.42
C GLU A 11 -23.28 -9.64 4.44
N GLU A 12 -23.49 -8.31 4.47
CA GLU A 12 -22.42 -7.33 4.54
C GLU A 12 -21.65 -7.41 5.85
N LYS A 13 -22.31 -7.66 6.98
CA LYS A 13 -21.67 -7.90 8.27
C LYS A 13 -20.80 -9.14 8.23
N ALA A 14 -21.30 -10.24 7.65
CA ALA A 14 -20.55 -11.48 7.48
C ALA A 14 -19.31 -11.26 6.61
N PHE A 15 -19.46 -10.57 5.47
CA PHE A 15 -18.36 -10.23 4.57
C PHE A 15 -17.27 -9.38 5.27
N ILE A 16 -17.65 -8.31 5.98
CA ILE A 16 -16.71 -7.46 6.72
C ILE A 16 -15.92 -8.29 7.72
N LYS A 17 -16.60 -9.15 8.49
CA LYS A 17 -15.98 -10.05 9.47
C LYS A 17 -15.01 -11.03 8.80
N GLU A 18 -15.44 -11.72 7.73
CA GLU A 18 -14.61 -12.66 6.97
C GLU A 18 -13.34 -12.00 6.44
N LYS A 19 -13.45 -10.78 5.90
CA LYS A 19 -12.31 -10.03 5.34
C LYS A 19 -11.48 -9.30 6.40
N GLY A 20 -11.81 -9.45 7.70
CA GLY A 20 -11.08 -8.81 8.79
C GLY A 20 -11.05 -7.28 8.66
N LEU A 21 -12.20 -6.69 8.30
CA LEU A 21 -12.41 -5.24 8.24
C LEU A 21 -13.12 -4.78 9.52
N SER A 22 -12.81 -3.56 9.97
CA SER A 22 -13.51 -2.94 11.09
C SER A 22 -14.69 -2.11 10.58
N PRO A 23 -15.84 -2.10 11.28
CA PRO A 23 -16.90 -1.14 10.99
C PRO A 23 -16.44 0.32 11.01
N SER A 24 -15.41 0.67 11.80
CA SER A 24 -14.81 1.99 11.84
C SER A 24 -14.06 2.39 10.56
N ASP A 25 -13.73 1.41 9.69
CA ASP A 25 -13.11 1.68 8.39
C ASP A 25 -14.11 2.23 7.36
N PHE A 26 -15.40 2.25 7.69
CA PHE A 26 -16.50 2.60 6.78
C PHE A 26 -17.16 3.92 7.14
N TYR A 27 -17.44 4.72 6.10
CA TYR A 27 -18.25 5.92 6.16
C TYR A 27 -19.63 5.66 5.55
N ASP A 28 -20.71 6.16 6.20
CA ASP A 28 -22.06 6.12 5.63
C ASP A 28 -22.20 7.19 4.56
N ALA A 29 -22.15 6.76 3.31
CA ALA A 29 -22.20 7.62 2.13
C ALA A 29 -23.55 7.54 1.38
N ARG A 30 -24.58 7.03 2.03
CA ARG A 30 -25.91 6.93 1.41
C ARG A 30 -26.47 8.31 1.10
N GLY A 31 -26.92 8.49 -0.14
CA GLY A 31 -27.47 9.77 -0.62
C GLY A 31 -26.42 10.81 -1.02
N GLU A 32 -25.14 10.51 -0.90
CA GLU A 32 -24.05 11.42 -1.28
C GLU A 32 -23.46 11.08 -2.65
N THR A 33 -23.00 12.11 -3.37
CA THR A 33 -22.22 11.92 -4.60
C THR A 33 -20.80 11.47 -4.29
N GLN A 34 -20.12 10.87 -5.28
CA GLN A 34 -18.77 10.34 -5.08
C GLN A 34 -17.77 11.42 -4.66
N SER A 35 -17.82 12.60 -5.23
CA SER A 35 -16.95 13.72 -4.87
C SER A 35 -17.12 14.13 -3.41
N VAL A 36 -18.35 14.16 -2.91
CA VAL A 36 -18.67 14.56 -1.54
C VAL A 36 -18.20 13.51 -0.55
N TYR A 37 -18.61 12.24 -0.73
CA TYR A 37 -18.23 11.22 0.24
C TYR A 37 -16.74 10.89 0.22
N HIS A 38 -16.05 11.05 -0.91
CA HIS A 38 -14.62 10.83 -1.00
C HIS A 38 -13.85 11.72 -0.02
N GLU A 39 -14.15 13.02 -0.02
CA GLU A 39 -13.50 13.98 0.87
C GLU A 39 -13.89 13.78 2.34
N LYS A 40 -15.17 13.54 2.63
CA LYS A 40 -15.64 13.29 4.00
C LYS A 40 -15.04 12.01 4.60
N ALA A 41 -15.08 10.89 3.86
CA ALA A 41 -14.48 9.65 4.31
C ALA A 41 -12.96 9.78 4.51
N LYS A 42 -12.28 10.55 3.65
CA LYS A 42 -10.86 10.86 3.78
C LYS A 42 -10.57 11.64 5.08
N ALA A 43 -11.35 12.69 5.34
CA ALA A 43 -11.21 13.50 6.56
C ALA A 43 -11.46 12.68 7.83
N MET A 44 -12.36 11.70 7.78
CA MET A 44 -12.65 10.78 8.90
C MET A 44 -11.70 9.58 9.00
N GLY A 45 -10.72 9.45 8.09
CA GLY A 45 -9.78 8.33 8.05
C GLY A 45 -10.39 7.01 7.58
N CYS A 46 -11.63 7.02 7.04
CA CYS A 46 -12.29 5.82 6.55
C CYS A 46 -11.74 5.45 5.16
N ASN A 47 -11.42 4.18 4.94
CA ASN A 47 -10.95 3.67 3.66
C ASN A 47 -12.08 3.20 2.74
N PHE A 48 -13.23 2.90 3.33
CA PHE A 48 -14.39 2.34 2.65
C PHE A 48 -15.64 3.18 2.92
N VAL A 49 -16.64 2.97 2.08
CA VAL A 49 -17.93 3.65 2.17
C VAL A 49 -19.08 2.67 1.98
N VAL A 50 -20.23 3.01 2.55
CA VAL A 50 -21.50 2.28 2.36
C VAL A 50 -22.39 3.14 1.49
N CYS A 51 -22.49 2.83 0.20
CA CYS A 51 -23.45 3.44 -0.74
C CYS A 51 -23.75 2.48 -1.90
N MET A 52 -24.94 2.61 -2.51
CA MET A 52 -25.35 1.75 -3.62
C MET A 52 -24.37 1.83 -4.79
N GLY A 53 -23.93 0.68 -5.29
CA GLY A 53 -23.12 0.54 -6.49
C GLY A 53 -23.95 0.13 -7.73
N ARG A 54 -23.39 0.33 -8.92
CA ARG A 54 -24.00 -0.13 -10.18
C ARG A 54 -24.17 -1.66 -10.23
N CYS A 55 -23.36 -2.40 -9.49
CA CYS A 55 -23.42 -3.86 -9.37
C CYS A 55 -24.42 -4.37 -8.30
N GLY A 56 -25.19 -3.49 -7.68
CA GLY A 56 -26.13 -3.84 -6.60
C GLY A 56 -25.49 -3.96 -5.21
N HIS A 57 -24.16 -4.01 -5.07
CA HIS A 57 -23.50 -4.04 -3.79
C HIS A 57 -23.25 -2.63 -3.24
N ARG A 58 -23.20 -2.52 -1.91
CA ARG A 58 -23.06 -1.22 -1.22
C ARG A 58 -21.69 -0.97 -0.63
N LEU A 59 -20.86 -2.00 -0.44
CA LEU A 59 -19.53 -1.86 0.15
C LEU A 59 -18.50 -1.49 -0.93
N LYS A 60 -17.91 -0.29 -0.83
CA LYS A 60 -17.00 0.26 -1.83
C LYS A 60 -15.78 0.92 -1.19
N THR A 61 -14.72 1.09 -1.98
CA THR A 61 -13.65 2.02 -1.64
C THR A 61 -14.12 3.46 -1.74
N ARG A 62 -13.39 4.41 -1.17
CA ARG A 62 -13.63 5.86 -1.36
C ARG A 62 -13.66 6.28 -2.83
N SER A 63 -12.90 5.58 -3.69
CA SER A 63 -12.87 5.82 -5.14
C SER A 63 -14.01 5.13 -5.90
N GLY A 64 -14.98 4.54 -5.19
CA GLY A 64 -16.21 3.97 -5.78
C GLY A 64 -16.08 2.52 -6.28
N HIS A 65 -14.94 1.85 -6.10
CA HIS A 65 -14.76 0.45 -6.52
C HIS A 65 -15.43 -0.51 -5.54
N CYS A 66 -16.25 -1.44 -6.05
CA CYS A 66 -16.94 -2.45 -5.24
C CYS A 66 -15.92 -3.47 -4.67
N ILE A 67 -15.87 -3.60 -3.35
CA ILE A 67 -14.98 -4.54 -2.67
C ILE A 67 -15.57 -5.96 -2.56
N MET A 68 -16.88 -6.12 -2.79
CA MET A 68 -17.51 -7.43 -2.86
C MET A 68 -17.31 -8.09 -4.23
N CYS A 69 -17.33 -7.30 -5.32
CA CYS A 69 -17.02 -7.81 -6.66
C CYS A 69 -15.54 -8.11 -6.87
N ASN A 70 -14.65 -7.30 -6.27
CA ASN A 70 -13.21 -7.50 -6.37
C ASN A 70 -12.53 -7.18 -5.04
N THR A 71 -12.17 -8.25 -4.33
CA THR A 71 -11.52 -8.16 -3.01
C THR A 71 -10.08 -7.66 -3.06
N ALA A 72 -9.43 -7.62 -4.22
CA ALA A 72 -8.09 -7.05 -4.36
C ALA A 72 -8.02 -5.58 -3.91
N TYR A 73 -9.13 -4.83 -4.03
CA TYR A 73 -9.21 -3.46 -3.53
C TYR A 73 -9.06 -3.37 -2.00
N ILE A 74 -9.46 -4.40 -1.26
CA ILE A 74 -9.27 -4.46 0.19
C ILE A 74 -7.78 -4.56 0.51
N SER A 75 -7.07 -5.49 -0.14
CA SER A 75 -5.63 -5.67 0.05
C SER A 75 -4.84 -4.41 -0.29
N PHE A 76 -5.21 -3.74 -1.38
CA PHE A 76 -4.62 -2.46 -1.77
C PHE A 76 -4.82 -1.37 -0.71
N GLN A 77 -6.06 -1.23 -0.18
CA GLN A 77 -6.34 -0.25 0.87
C GLN A 77 -5.60 -0.57 2.18
N LYS A 78 -5.58 -1.85 2.58
CA LYS A 78 -4.83 -2.28 3.77
C LYS A 78 -3.33 -2.02 3.63
N ARG A 79 -2.75 -2.29 2.45
CA ARG A 79 -1.34 -1.98 2.17
C ARG A 79 -1.08 -0.48 2.27
N ASN A 80 -1.92 0.35 1.65
CA ASN A 80 -1.70 1.79 1.57
C ASN A 80 -1.89 2.51 2.90
N SER A 81 -2.92 2.16 3.67
CA SER A 81 -3.27 2.85 4.92
C SER A 81 -2.75 2.16 6.17
N GLY A 82 -2.34 0.91 6.06
CA GLY A 82 -1.90 0.07 7.16
C GLY A 82 -0.53 0.44 7.71
N LYS A 83 -0.20 -0.22 8.83
CA LYS A 83 1.16 -0.22 9.39
C LYS A 83 2.10 -1.06 8.54
N GLY A 84 3.36 -0.70 8.55
CA GLY A 84 4.38 -1.44 7.82
C GLY A 84 5.76 -0.86 8.04
N LYS A 85 6.72 -1.44 7.35
CA LYS A 85 8.11 -1.01 7.38
C LYS A 85 8.52 -0.61 5.97
N VAL A 86 8.76 0.69 5.76
CA VAL A 86 9.40 1.18 4.52
C VAL A 86 10.90 0.97 4.67
N TYR A 87 11.53 0.40 3.67
CA TYR A 87 12.97 0.12 3.68
C TYR A 87 13.67 0.62 2.43
N ILE A 88 14.97 0.83 2.57
CA ILE A 88 15.89 1.09 1.47
C ILE A 88 16.85 -0.08 1.37
N ALA A 89 16.97 -0.67 0.18
CA ALA A 89 18.00 -1.61 -0.19
C ALA A 89 18.94 -1.00 -1.24
N PHE A 90 20.20 -1.39 -1.23
CA PHE A 90 21.23 -0.88 -2.14
C PHE A 90 22.02 -2.03 -2.76
N SER A 91 22.35 -1.92 -4.04
CA SER A 91 23.26 -2.83 -4.75
C SER A 91 24.05 -2.06 -5.82
N GLY A 92 25.35 -1.87 -5.60
CA GLY A 92 26.23 -1.12 -6.50
C GLY A 92 25.82 0.36 -6.64
N LYS A 93 25.24 0.74 -7.77
CA LYS A 93 24.73 2.10 -8.02
C LYS A 93 23.21 2.21 -7.92
N TYR A 94 22.53 1.12 -7.61
CA TYR A 94 21.08 1.06 -7.60
C TYR A 94 20.54 1.05 -6.18
N THR A 95 19.48 1.78 -5.99
CA THR A 95 18.73 1.86 -4.75
C THR A 95 17.31 1.38 -5.00
N LYS A 96 16.76 0.64 -4.06
CA LYS A 96 15.35 0.24 -4.04
C LYS A 96 14.69 0.79 -2.80
N VAL A 97 13.51 1.39 -2.97
CA VAL A 97 12.59 1.67 -1.87
C VAL A 97 11.47 0.63 -1.94
N GLY A 98 11.12 0.05 -0.81
CA GLY A 98 10.07 -0.98 -0.75
C GLY A 98 9.35 -1.02 0.59
N LEU A 99 8.23 -1.75 0.61
CA LEU A 99 7.37 -1.93 1.78
C LEU A 99 7.35 -3.39 2.23
N ILE A 100 7.34 -3.58 3.54
CA ILE A 100 7.03 -4.85 4.19
C ILE A 100 5.79 -4.64 5.07
N SER A 101 4.77 -5.48 4.91
CA SER A 101 3.63 -5.49 5.82
C SER A 101 4.04 -6.11 7.16
N GLY A 102 3.83 -5.39 8.26
CA GLY A 102 4.31 -5.76 9.60
C GLY A 102 5.60 -5.06 9.98
N THR A 103 6.01 -5.27 11.23
CA THR A 103 7.12 -4.51 11.84
C THR A 103 8.21 -5.37 12.47
N SER A 104 8.12 -6.71 12.39
CA SER A 104 9.11 -7.59 12.98
C SER A 104 10.49 -7.50 12.27
N LYS A 105 11.55 -7.87 12.97
CA LYS A 105 12.93 -7.81 12.44
C LYS A 105 13.18 -8.91 11.41
N GLU A 106 12.65 -10.09 11.67
CA GLU A 106 12.80 -11.27 10.81
C GLU A 106 12.27 -11.04 9.39
N LEU A 107 11.26 -10.17 9.26
CA LEU A 107 10.72 -9.78 7.95
C LEU A 107 11.72 -9.01 7.10
N LEU A 108 12.63 -8.25 7.70
CA LEU A 108 13.71 -7.55 6.95
C LEU A 108 14.75 -8.54 6.44
N GLU A 109 15.23 -9.46 7.28
CA GLU A 109 16.21 -10.47 6.92
C GLU A 109 15.67 -11.37 5.79
N HIS A 110 14.38 -11.78 5.91
CA HIS A 110 13.72 -12.54 4.86
C HIS A 110 13.58 -11.73 3.56
N ARG A 111 13.32 -10.42 3.65
CA ARG A 111 13.22 -9.55 2.46
C ARG A 111 14.57 -9.39 1.76
N GLU A 112 15.66 -9.25 2.49
CA GLU A 112 16.99 -9.18 1.91
C GLU A 112 17.34 -10.48 1.18
N TYR A 113 17.03 -11.63 1.78
CA TYR A 113 17.15 -12.93 1.12
C TYR A 113 16.35 -12.99 -0.18
N GLN A 114 15.07 -12.59 -0.16
CA GLN A 114 14.20 -12.58 -1.36
C GLN A 114 14.75 -11.68 -2.47
N LEU A 115 15.32 -10.52 -2.14
CA LEU A 115 15.90 -9.61 -3.13
C LEU A 115 17.10 -10.21 -3.86
N ASN A 116 17.79 -11.18 -3.24
CA ASN A 116 18.98 -11.82 -3.77
C ASN A 116 18.74 -13.22 -4.35
N SER A 117 17.54 -13.81 -4.16
CA SER A 117 17.20 -15.13 -4.66
C SER A 117 16.88 -15.12 -6.17
N GLU A 118 16.95 -16.29 -6.81
CA GLU A 118 16.52 -16.52 -8.20
C GLU A 118 17.09 -15.52 -9.24
N GLY A 119 18.37 -15.18 -9.12
CA GLY A 119 19.03 -14.20 -10.02
C GLY A 119 18.84 -12.74 -9.59
N GLY A 120 18.09 -12.53 -8.51
CA GLY A 120 17.94 -11.25 -7.83
C GLY A 120 16.93 -10.31 -8.46
N TYR A 121 16.43 -9.39 -7.63
CA TYR A 121 15.47 -8.38 -8.07
C TYR A 121 16.09 -7.40 -9.09
N GLY A 122 15.44 -7.25 -10.23
CA GLY A 122 15.96 -6.45 -11.34
C GLY A 122 17.17 -7.08 -12.03
N SER A 123 17.26 -8.43 -12.03
CA SER A 123 18.40 -9.21 -12.54
C SER A 123 19.71 -8.82 -11.87
N ARG A 124 19.66 -8.62 -10.55
CA ARG A 124 20.80 -8.15 -9.77
C ARG A 124 20.80 -8.76 -8.36
N THR A 125 21.96 -9.22 -7.94
CA THR A 125 22.23 -9.70 -6.58
C THR A 125 23.06 -8.69 -5.79
N GLY A 126 23.39 -9.00 -4.54
CA GLY A 126 24.14 -8.12 -3.67
C GLY A 126 23.33 -6.95 -3.11
N TRP A 127 22.02 -7.11 -3.05
CA TRP A 127 21.14 -6.18 -2.34
C TRP A 127 21.39 -6.29 -0.84
N GLN A 128 21.61 -5.15 -0.21
CA GLN A 128 21.76 -5.00 1.24
C GLN A 128 20.73 -4.00 1.75
N LEU A 129 20.04 -4.33 2.82
CA LEU A 129 19.13 -3.41 3.50
C LEU A 129 19.92 -2.39 4.31
N VAL A 130 19.86 -1.13 3.93
CA VAL A 130 20.69 -0.07 4.52
C VAL A 130 19.94 0.81 5.51
N LYS A 131 18.62 0.91 5.38
CA LYS A 131 17.76 1.73 6.25
C LYS A 131 16.33 1.25 6.25
N SER A 132 15.63 1.41 7.38
CA SER A 132 14.18 1.17 7.45
C SER A 132 13.50 2.08 8.48
N TRP A 133 12.18 2.27 8.31
CA TRP A 133 11.30 3.03 9.20
C TRP A 133 10.06 2.21 9.50
N ASN A 134 9.73 2.05 10.78
CA ASN A 134 8.45 1.49 11.22
C ASN A 134 7.39 2.59 11.16
N LEU A 135 6.30 2.34 10.48
CA LEU A 135 5.19 3.26 10.33
C LEU A 135 3.91 2.63 10.85
N GLU A 136 3.23 3.29 11.77
CA GLU A 136 1.98 2.78 12.38
C GLU A 136 0.77 2.94 11.45
N LYS A 137 0.88 3.79 10.43
CA LYS A 137 -0.15 4.03 9.41
C LYS A 137 0.49 4.51 8.10
N ASN A 138 -0.29 4.45 7.02
CA ASN A 138 0.05 5.02 5.71
C ASN A 138 1.37 4.52 5.10
N ALA A 139 1.87 3.35 5.49
CA ALA A 139 3.18 2.87 5.05
C ALA A 139 3.27 2.72 3.52
N GLY A 140 2.20 2.25 2.86
CA GLY A 140 2.15 2.19 1.40
C GLY A 140 2.12 3.56 0.74
N LYS A 141 1.40 4.53 1.33
CA LYS A 141 1.40 5.91 0.80
C LYS A 141 2.78 6.56 0.89
N VAL A 142 3.52 6.29 1.97
CA VAL A 142 4.89 6.77 2.12
C VAL A 142 5.80 6.13 1.06
N GLU A 143 5.68 4.83 0.80
CA GLU A 143 6.40 4.15 -0.28
C GLU A 143 6.08 4.76 -1.65
N ASP A 144 4.79 4.90 -1.99
CA ASP A 144 4.34 5.45 -3.28
C ASP A 144 4.84 6.89 -3.48
N GLU A 145 4.79 7.73 -2.46
CA GLU A 145 5.29 9.12 -2.52
C GLU A 145 6.82 9.17 -2.65
N ALA A 146 7.54 8.31 -1.93
CA ALA A 146 9.00 8.20 -2.10
C ALA A 146 9.36 7.79 -3.55
N HIS A 147 8.63 6.84 -4.14
CA HIS A 147 8.79 6.47 -5.56
C HIS A 147 8.52 7.66 -6.49
N ARG A 148 7.47 8.45 -6.23
CA ARG A 148 7.14 9.66 -6.98
C ARG A 148 8.28 10.69 -6.93
N LEU A 149 8.84 10.91 -5.74
CA LEU A 149 9.97 11.84 -5.55
C LEU A 149 11.26 11.35 -6.26
N LEU A 150 11.43 10.03 -6.37
CA LEU A 150 12.58 9.41 -7.03
C LEU A 150 12.36 9.13 -8.53
N GLN A 151 11.22 9.49 -9.11
CA GLN A 151 10.85 9.14 -10.48
C GLN A 151 11.91 9.55 -11.53
N LYS A 152 12.59 10.66 -11.33
CA LYS A 152 13.67 11.15 -12.21
C LYS A 152 14.90 10.24 -12.25
N TYR A 153 15.07 9.38 -11.24
CA TYR A 153 16.15 8.39 -11.15
C TYR A 153 15.70 6.97 -11.51
N LYS A 154 14.49 6.79 -12.01
CA LYS A 154 13.93 5.46 -12.29
C LYS A 154 14.82 4.69 -13.27
N ALA A 155 15.25 3.48 -12.86
CA ALA A 155 16.03 2.59 -13.70
C ALA A 155 15.11 1.61 -14.44
N ASN A 156 15.30 1.50 -15.76
CA ASN A 156 14.58 0.52 -16.58
C ASN A 156 15.27 -0.85 -16.44
N LYS A 157 14.84 -1.63 -15.47
CA LYS A 157 15.33 -2.98 -15.18
C LYS A 157 14.19 -3.98 -15.23
N SER A 158 14.51 -5.20 -15.67
CA SER A 158 13.59 -6.33 -15.64
C SER A 158 14.29 -7.54 -15.02
N TYR A 159 13.52 -8.52 -14.59
CA TYR A 159 14.01 -9.76 -14.01
C TYR A 159 13.05 -10.92 -14.35
N ILE A 160 13.54 -12.15 -14.19
CA ILE A 160 12.70 -13.32 -14.34
C ILE A 160 12.15 -13.70 -12.96
N TYR A 161 10.85 -13.86 -12.87
CA TYR A 161 10.18 -14.36 -11.68
C TYR A 161 9.19 -15.44 -12.07
N SER A 162 9.37 -16.63 -11.51
CA SER A 162 8.56 -17.82 -11.86
C SER A 162 8.50 -18.09 -13.37
N GLY A 163 9.62 -17.89 -14.08
CA GLY A 163 9.73 -18.10 -15.53
C GLY A 163 9.20 -16.96 -16.41
N GLU A 164 8.60 -15.91 -15.82
CA GLU A 164 8.08 -14.76 -16.55
C GLU A 164 8.99 -13.54 -16.40
N LYS A 165 9.16 -12.80 -17.51
CA LYS A 165 9.85 -11.51 -17.46
C LYS A 165 8.95 -10.43 -16.85
N ARG A 166 9.44 -9.75 -15.82
CA ARG A 166 8.76 -8.66 -15.11
C ARG A 166 9.64 -7.43 -15.03
N ASP A 167 9.03 -6.26 -15.13
CA ASP A 167 9.73 -4.99 -14.93
C ASP A 167 9.89 -4.69 -13.44
N ALA A 168 11.10 -4.29 -13.06
CA ALA A 168 11.43 -3.87 -11.71
C ALA A 168 11.05 -2.39 -11.51
N GLN A 169 9.84 -2.14 -11.01
CA GLN A 169 9.26 -0.79 -10.91
C GLN A 169 9.87 0.09 -9.82
N GLU A 170 10.61 -0.50 -8.86
CA GLU A 170 11.02 0.13 -7.60
C GLU A 170 12.54 0.26 -7.49
N ILE A 171 13.26 0.30 -8.65
CA ILE A 171 14.72 0.50 -8.72
C ILE A 171 15.03 1.89 -9.25
N PHE A 172 15.93 2.56 -8.57
CA PHE A 172 16.37 3.93 -8.87
C PHE A 172 17.89 3.99 -8.95
N GLU A 173 18.44 4.72 -9.91
CA GLU A 173 19.86 5.01 -10.03
C GLU A 173 20.17 6.32 -9.29
N CYS A 174 20.20 6.23 -7.96
CA CYS A 174 20.44 7.36 -7.05
C CYS A 174 21.27 6.91 -5.85
N SER A 175 21.82 7.88 -5.14
CA SER A 175 22.55 7.62 -3.90
C SER A 175 21.59 7.16 -2.78
N ILE A 176 22.15 6.45 -1.78
CA ILE A 176 21.41 6.08 -0.57
C ILE A 176 20.83 7.32 0.12
N GLN A 177 21.60 8.44 0.13
CA GLN A 177 21.15 9.68 0.79
C GLN A 177 19.94 10.30 0.10
N GLU A 178 19.91 10.33 -1.25
CA GLU A 178 18.74 10.82 -2.01
C GLU A 178 17.49 9.96 -1.73
N ALA A 179 17.65 8.64 -1.63
CA ALA A 179 16.55 7.75 -1.27
C ALA A 179 16.08 7.98 0.19
N ILE A 180 17.00 8.18 1.14
CA ILE A 180 16.68 8.53 2.53
C ILE A 180 15.89 9.84 2.59
N ASP A 181 16.31 10.86 1.87
CA ASP A 181 15.66 12.17 1.87
C ASP A 181 14.27 12.11 1.24
N ALA A 182 14.09 11.31 0.18
CA ALA A 182 12.77 11.06 -0.42
C ALA A 182 11.81 10.38 0.58
N VAL A 183 12.26 9.32 1.26
CA VAL A 183 11.44 8.63 2.27
C VAL A 183 11.12 9.55 3.45
N LYS A 184 12.09 10.31 3.97
CA LYS A 184 11.84 11.28 5.06
C LYS A 184 10.81 12.35 4.67
N LYS A 185 10.90 12.90 3.44
CA LYS A 185 9.91 13.86 2.93
C LYS A 185 8.51 13.23 2.84
N ALA A 186 8.43 12.00 2.34
CA ALA A 186 7.17 11.27 2.27
C ALA A 186 6.57 10.99 3.67
N ILE A 187 7.39 10.65 4.66
CA ILE A 187 6.97 10.49 6.05
C ILE A 187 6.39 11.80 6.59
N LEU A 188 7.09 12.92 6.44
CA LEU A 188 6.61 14.23 6.90
C LEU A 188 5.28 14.64 6.26
N PHE A 189 5.01 14.18 5.03
CA PHE A 189 3.76 14.48 4.33
C PHE A 189 2.57 13.66 4.85
N TYR A 190 2.79 12.43 5.35
CA TYR A 190 1.72 11.50 5.73
C TYR A 190 1.61 11.21 7.23
N GLN A 191 2.51 11.69 8.06
CA GLN A 191 2.49 11.51 9.53
C GLN A 191 1.97 12.76 10.24
#